data_3c1a48e8ea6b95cf29ffeae4798b583b
#
_entry.id   3c1a48e8ea6b95cf29ffeae4798b583b
#
_cell.length_a   1.000
_cell.length_b   1.000
_cell.length_c   1.000
_cell.angle_alpha   90.00
_cell.angle_beta   90.00
_cell.angle_gamma   90.00
#
_symmetry.space_group_name_H-M   'P 1'
#
loop_
_entity.id
_entity.type
_entity.pdbx_description
1 polymer ?
#
loop_
_entity_poly.entity_id
_entity_poly.type
_entity_poly.pdbx_seq_one_letter_code
_entity_poly.pdbx_strand_id
1 'polypeptide(L)'
;MHGCGNDFVVIDNRSQQLELHEDEIKLICDRHYGVGCDQLVVINSNNKKDISAHALFWNSDGSVSATCGNATRCIASILFKETETKTVNIETQNGVIECHKKNNQLVSVNIGKPKISWNEIPLSKDVSTL
;
A
#
# COMPACT_ATOMS: atom_id res chain seq x y z
N MET A 1 -6.24 0.67 10.26
CA MET A 1 -5.75 -0.75 10.22
C MET A 1 -4.27 -0.80 10.57
N HIS A 2 -3.69 -2.00 10.77
CA HIS A 2 -2.23 -2.11 10.91
C HIS A 2 -1.72 -3.45 10.36
N GLY A 3 -0.44 -3.46 9.96
CA GLY A 3 0.28 -4.67 9.59
C GLY A 3 1.64 -4.69 10.30
N CYS A 4 1.85 -5.65 11.22
CA CYS A 4 3.08 -5.76 12.02
C CYS A 4 3.41 -4.50 12.84
N GLY A 5 2.39 -3.78 13.35
CA GLY A 5 2.55 -2.56 14.13
C GLY A 5 2.59 -1.26 13.31
N ASN A 6 2.90 -1.31 12.02
CA ASN A 6 2.80 -0.17 11.11
C ASN A 6 1.32 0.11 10.84
N ASP A 7 0.83 1.27 11.25
CA ASP A 7 -0.60 1.59 11.23
C ASP A 7 -0.99 2.52 10.08
N PHE A 8 -2.25 2.36 9.64
CA PHE A 8 -2.77 3.02 8.44
C PHE A 8 -4.13 3.63 8.68
N VAL A 9 -4.32 4.86 8.22
CA VAL A 9 -5.63 5.35 7.80
C VAL A 9 -5.88 4.84 6.38
N VAL A 10 -7.01 4.16 6.18
CA VAL A 10 -7.39 3.62 4.86
C VAL A 10 -8.67 4.30 4.42
N ILE A 11 -8.61 4.98 3.28
CA ILE A 11 -9.76 5.65 2.66
C ILE A 11 -10.19 4.81 1.45
N ASP A 12 -11.43 4.37 1.45
CA ASP A 12 -12.06 3.74 0.30
C ASP A 12 -12.66 4.80 -0.62
N ASN A 13 -11.96 5.08 -1.71
CA ASN A 13 -12.31 6.09 -2.70
C ASN A 13 -12.89 5.48 -4.00
N ARG A 14 -13.24 4.19 -3.98
CA ARG A 14 -13.69 3.49 -5.19
C ARG A 14 -15.02 4.01 -5.76
N SER A 15 -15.87 4.58 -4.90
CA SER A 15 -17.16 5.17 -5.29
C SER A 15 -17.17 6.70 -5.24
N GLN A 16 -16.05 7.33 -4.93
CA GLN A 16 -15.89 8.77 -4.76
C GLN A 16 -14.83 9.31 -5.71
N GLN A 17 -14.68 10.61 -5.77
CA GLN A 17 -13.62 11.29 -6.52
C GLN A 17 -12.86 12.23 -5.57
N LEU A 18 -12.40 11.65 -4.46
CA LEU A 18 -11.63 12.40 -3.48
C LEU A 18 -10.21 12.62 -4.02
N GLU A 19 -9.80 13.86 -4.06
CA GLU A 19 -8.41 14.28 -4.27
C GLU A 19 -7.90 14.86 -2.96
N LEU A 20 -6.71 14.43 -2.53
CA LEU A 20 -6.08 14.88 -1.30
C LEU A 20 -4.82 15.67 -1.60
N HIS A 21 -4.71 16.83 -0.99
CA HIS A 21 -3.50 17.65 -1.02
C HIS A 21 -2.55 17.28 0.12
N GLU A 22 -1.29 17.63 -0.03
CA GLU A 22 -0.21 17.27 0.91
C GLU A 22 -0.52 17.71 2.36
N ASP A 23 -1.07 18.92 2.53
CA ASP A 23 -1.41 19.44 3.86
C ASP A 23 -2.57 18.66 4.52
N GLU A 24 -3.54 18.19 3.73
CA GLU A 24 -4.63 17.35 4.23
C GLU A 24 -4.12 15.97 4.63
N ILE A 25 -3.19 15.40 3.86
CA ILE A 25 -2.54 14.13 4.18
C ILE A 25 -1.78 14.25 5.51
N LYS A 26 -0.98 15.30 5.68
CA LYS A 26 -0.25 15.59 6.93
C LYS A 26 -1.20 15.72 8.11
N LEU A 27 -2.30 16.46 7.93
CA LEU A 27 -3.29 16.64 8.98
C LEU A 27 -3.98 15.32 9.36
N ILE A 28 -4.39 14.51 8.39
CA ILE A 28 -5.00 13.20 8.65
C ILE A 28 -4.04 12.29 9.42
N CYS A 29 -2.75 12.30 9.05
CA CYS A 29 -1.73 11.46 9.67
C CYS A 29 -1.24 11.97 11.03
N ASP A 30 -1.49 13.23 11.38
CA ASP A 30 -1.08 13.81 12.64
C ASP A 30 -1.77 13.12 13.83
N ARG A 31 -0.96 12.64 14.81
CA ARG A 31 -1.48 11.88 15.94
C ARG A 31 -2.10 12.75 17.04
N HIS A 32 -1.94 14.08 16.95
CA HIS A 32 -2.47 15.02 17.93
C HIS A 32 -3.70 15.77 17.42
N TYR A 33 -3.69 16.15 16.13
CA TYR A 33 -4.74 16.98 15.53
C TYR A 33 -5.58 16.25 14.50
N GLY A 34 -5.11 15.08 13.99
CA GLY A 34 -5.80 14.27 13.02
C GLY A 34 -6.26 12.92 13.57
N VAL A 35 -6.40 11.96 12.68
CA VAL A 35 -6.68 10.56 13.03
C VAL A 35 -5.43 9.89 13.59
N GLY A 36 -4.29 10.21 13.03
CA GLY A 36 -2.98 9.69 13.40
C GLY A 36 -2.70 8.32 12.75
N CYS A 37 -1.59 8.24 12.02
CA CYS A 37 -1.09 6.97 11.46
C CYS A 37 0.35 7.14 10.96
N ASP A 38 1.01 6.01 10.67
CA ASP A 38 2.32 6.01 10.03
C ASP A 38 2.20 6.35 8.54
N GLN A 39 1.15 5.83 7.88
CA GLN A 39 0.90 6.08 6.47
C GLN A 39 -0.61 6.19 6.17
N LEU A 40 -0.94 7.05 5.19
CA LEU A 40 -2.26 7.12 4.59
C LEU A 40 -2.33 6.24 3.35
N VAL A 41 -3.44 5.53 3.20
CA VAL A 41 -3.73 4.63 2.07
C VAL A 41 -5.06 5.03 1.44
N VAL A 42 -5.08 5.22 0.13
CA VAL A 42 -6.31 5.44 -0.63
C VAL A 42 -6.51 4.30 -1.62
N ILE A 43 -7.69 3.68 -1.57
CA ILE A 43 -8.10 2.62 -2.48
C ILE A 43 -8.99 3.24 -3.54
N ASN A 44 -8.56 3.23 -4.80
CA ASN A 44 -9.33 3.68 -5.94
C ASN A 44 -9.86 2.50 -6.75
N SER A 45 -10.93 2.73 -7.50
CA SER A 45 -11.40 1.80 -8.52
C SER A 45 -10.34 1.61 -9.62
N ASN A 46 -10.39 0.48 -10.31
CA ASN A 46 -9.56 0.21 -11.47
C ASN A 46 -10.42 -0.43 -12.57
N ASN A 47 -10.28 0.07 -13.79
CA ASN A 47 -11.05 -0.43 -14.95
C ASN A 47 -10.27 -1.49 -15.76
N LYS A 48 -9.04 -1.83 -15.36
CA LYS A 48 -8.25 -2.86 -16.03
C LYS A 48 -8.78 -4.24 -15.64
N LYS A 49 -8.87 -5.11 -16.63
CA LYS A 49 -9.19 -6.52 -16.40
C LYS A 49 -8.15 -7.12 -15.45
N ASP A 50 -8.62 -7.96 -14.54
CA ASP A 50 -7.79 -8.69 -13.57
C ASP A 50 -7.12 -7.82 -12.47
N ILE A 51 -7.41 -6.51 -12.40
CA ILE A 51 -6.97 -5.63 -11.31
C ILE A 51 -8.15 -5.35 -10.37
N SER A 52 -7.99 -5.69 -9.11
CA SER A 52 -9.05 -5.56 -8.11
C SER A 52 -9.19 -4.14 -7.55
N ALA A 53 -8.08 -3.40 -7.47
CA ALA A 53 -8.05 -2.02 -7.02
C ALA A 53 -6.73 -1.33 -7.41
N HIS A 54 -6.72 0.00 -7.40
CA HIS A 54 -5.52 0.83 -7.47
C HIS A 54 -5.27 1.46 -6.10
N ALA A 55 -4.06 1.30 -5.57
CA ALA A 55 -3.68 1.78 -4.26
C ALA A 55 -2.63 2.89 -4.35
N LEU A 56 -2.87 3.96 -3.61
CA LEU A 56 -1.94 5.06 -3.39
C LEU A 56 -1.53 5.09 -1.93
N PHE A 57 -0.27 5.40 -1.66
CA PHE A 57 0.31 5.43 -0.33
C PHE A 57 1.06 6.74 -0.10
N TRP A 58 0.89 7.31 1.09
CA TRP A 58 1.64 8.48 1.54
C TRP A 58 2.19 8.25 2.94
N ASN A 59 3.38 8.76 3.17
CA ASN A 59 3.95 8.85 4.49
C ASN A 59 3.26 9.97 5.30
N SER A 60 3.42 9.96 6.60
CA SER A 60 2.83 10.98 7.49
C SER A 60 3.35 12.40 7.24
N ASP A 61 4.49 12.55 6.56
CA ASP A 61 5.04 13.84 6.13
C ASP A 61 4.45 14.37 4.80
N GLY A 62 3.46 13.66 4.22
CA GLY A 62 2.84 13.99 2.94
C GLY A 62 3.59 13.46 1.72
N SER A 63 4.77 12.91 1.88
CA SER A 63 5.52 12.35 0.76
C SER A 63 4.89 11.06 0.22
N VAL A 64 4.96 10.88 -1.10
CA VAL A 64 4.43 9.68 -1.76
C VAL A 64 5.32 8.48 -1.43
N SER A 65 4.71 7.38 -1.04
CA SER A 65 5.36 6.06 -0.92
C SER A 65 4.96 5.18 -2.10
N ALA A 66 5.93 4.69 -2.85
CA ALA A 66 5.67 3.95 -4.09
C ALA A 66 5.02 2.58 -3.84
N THR A 67 5.28 1.96 -2.70
CA THR A 67 4.68 0.68 -2.27
C THR A 67 4.87 0.46 -0.77
N CYS A 68 3.95 -0.29 -0.17
CA CYS A 68 4.06 -0.73 1.22
C CYS A 68 3.44 -2.12 1.38
N GLY A 69 4.27 -3.14 1.62
CA GLY A 69 3.80 -4.51 1.76
C GLY A 69 2.85 -4.72 2.94
N ASN A 70 3.01 -3.97 4.04
CA ASN A 70 2.11 -4.00 5.19
C ASN A 70 0.73 -3.44 4.83
N ALA A 71 0.70 -2.26 4.18
CA ALA A 71 -0.53 -1.63 3.71
C ALA A 71 -1.24 -2.47 2.65
N THR A 72 -0.49 -3.05 1.70
CA THR A 72 -1.04 -3.92 0.67
C THR A 72 -1.77 -5.13 1.27
N ARG A 73 -1.26 -5.73 2.36
CA ARG A 73 -1.97 -6.80 3.08
C ARG A 73 -3.27 -6.31 3.71
N CYS A 74 -3.28 -5.08 4.23
CA CYS A 74 -4.50 -4.47 4.78
C CYS A 74 -5.56 -4.27 3.70
N ILE A 75 -5.20 -3.71 2.53
CA ILE A 75 -6.09 -3.54 1.39
C ILE A 75 -6.62 -4.91 0.92
N ALA A 76 -5.73 -5.88 0.71
CA ALA A 76 -6.12 -7.22 0.28
C ALA A 76 -7.10 -7.87 1.28
N SER A 77 -6.91 -7.65 2.59
CA SER A 77 -7.83 -8.13 3.62
C SER A 77 -9.23 -7.51 3.50
N ILE A 78 -9.33 -6.24 3.08
CA ILE A 78 -10.62 -5.59 2.79
C ILE A 78 -11.27 -6.27 1.58
N LEU A 79 -10.54 -6.35 0.47
CA LEU A 79 -11.04 -6.94 -0.78
C LEU A 79 -11.47 -8.40 -0.62
N PHE A 80 -10.75 -9.21 0.17
CA PHE A 80 -11.13 -10.59 0.48
C PHE A 80 -12.38 -10.75 1.35
N LYS A 81 -12.84 -9.70 2.02
CA LYS A 81 -14.13 -9.71 2.73
C LYS A 81 -15.29 -9.41 1.82
N GLU A 82 -15.04 -8.76 0.69
CA GLU A 82 -16.03 -8.36 -0.29
C GLU A 82 -16.22 -9.42 -1.39
N THR A 83 -15.24 -10.33 -1.53
CA THR A 83 -15.24 -11.34 -2.59
C THR A 83 -14.90 -12.72 -2.03
N GLU A 84 -15.37 -13.78 -2.72
CA GLU A 84 -15.00 -15.15 -2.37
C GLU A 84 -13.67 -15.60 -2.98
N THR A 85 -13.00 -14.72 -3.71
CA THR A 85 -11.71 -15.05 -4.36
C THR A 85 -10.61 -15.28 -3.33
N LYS A 86 -9.64 -16.11 -3.69
CA LYS A 86 -8.44 -16.36 -2.89
C LYS A 86 -7.23 -15.55 -3.37
N THR A 87 -7.38 -14.82 -4.48
CA THR A 87 -6.32 -14.00 -5.08
C THR A 87 -6.91 -12.68 -5.52
N VAL A 88 -6.21 -11.58 -5.22
CA VAL A 88 -6.50 -10.24 -5.70
C VAL A 88 -5.23 -9.58 -6.19
N ASN A 89 -5.34 -8.79 -7.25
CA ASN A 89 -4.25 -8.00 -7.82
C ASN A 89 -4.49 -6.52 -7.49
N ILE A 90 -3.52 -5.90 -6.86
CA ILE A 90 -3.55 -4.49 -6.47
C ILE A 90 -2.51 -3.76 -7.30
N GLU A 91 -2.95 -2.79 -8.08
CA GLU A 91 -2.04 -1.90 -8.79
C GLU A 91 -1.50 -0.84 -7.85
N THR A 92 -0.20 -0.61 -7.89
CA THR A 92 0.51 0.42 -7.12
C THR A 92 1.39 1.22 -8.07
N GLN A 93 2.01 2.28 -7.59
CA GLN A 93 2.96 3.07 -8.38
C GLN A 93 4.14 2.23 -8.91
N ASN A 94 4.55 1.19 -8.18
CA ASN A 94 5.64 0.28 -8.58
C ASN A 94 5.18 -0.96 -9.36
N GLY A 95 3.93 -0.99 -9.80
CA GLY A 95 3.35 -2.09 -10.55
C GLY A 95 2.29 -2.87 -9.80
N VAL A 96 1.94 -4.04 -10.34
CA VAL A 96 0.88 -4.88 -9.81
C VAL A 96 1.45 -5.84 -8.77
N ILE A 97 0.79 -5.89 -7.62
CA ILE A 97 1.11 -6.78 -6.51
C ILE A 97 0.02 -7.84 -6.39
N GLU A 98 0.41 -9.10 -6.57
CA GLU A 98 -0.48 -10.23 -6.36
C GLU A 98 -0.54 -10.60 -4.87
N CYS A 99 -1.77 -10.72 -4.36
CA CYS A 99 -2.05 -11.02 -2.96
C CYS A 99 -2.86 -12.31 -2.85
N HIS A 100 -2.51 -13.16 -1.89
CA HIS A 100 -3.18 -14.44 -1.67
C HIS A 100 -3.73 -14.54 -0.25
N LYS A 101 -4.99 -14.94 -0.14
CA LYS A 101 -5.63 -15.29 1.14
C LYS A 101 -5.10 -16.64 1.60
N LYS A 102 -4.35 -16.67 2.69
CA LYS A 102 -3.85 -17.92 3.31
C LYS A 102 -4.88 -18.53 4.27
N ASN A 103 -5.52 -17.68 5.07
CA ASN A 103 -6.66 -18.02 5.93
C ASN A 103 -7.43 -16.72 6.26
N ASN A 104 -8.32 -16.77 7.24
CA ASN A 104 -9.14 -15.60 7.60
C ASN A 104 -8.35 -14.42 8.18
N GLN A 105 -7.12 -14.62 8.62
CA GLN A 105 -6.30 -13.60 9.28
C GLN A 105 -4.99 -13.32 8.54
N LEU A 106 -4.54 -14.22 7.65
CA LEU A 106 -3.23 -14.15 7.01
C LEU A 106 -3.36 -13.89 5.50
N VAL A 107 -2.67 -12.86 5.06
CA VAL A 107 -2.50 -12.49 3.66
C VAL A 107 -1.02 -12.56 3.29
N SER A 108 -0.72 -13.24 2.19
CA SER A 108 0.60 -13.25 1.55
C SER A 108 0.59 -12.25 0.41
N VAL A 109 1.64 -11.44 0.28
CA VAL A 109 1.85 -10.51 -0.82
C VAL A 109 3.16 -10.84 -1.54
N ASN A 110 3.13 -10.79 -2.86
CA ASN A 110 4.32 -10.98 -3.68
C ASN A 110 4.94 -9.62 -3.97
N ILE A 111 5.95 -9.25 -3.20
CA ILE A 111 6.68 -7.98 -3.36
C ILE A 111 7.87 -8.07 -4.35
N GLY A 112 7.98 -9.19 -5.07
CA GLY A 112 9.05 -9.43 -6.03
C GLY A 112 10.36 -9.92 -5.40
N LYS A 113 11.39 -9.96 -6.22
CA LYS A 113 12.74 -10.35 -5.78
C LYS A 113 13.50 -9.13 -5.22
N PRO A 114 14.26 -9.30 -4.13
CA PRO A 114 15.11 -8.22 -3.64
C PRO A 114 16.21 -7.91 -4.68
N LYS A 115 16.52 -6.64 -4.84
CA LYS A 115 17.68 -6.19 -5.58
C LYS A 115 18.85 -6.16 -4.63
N ILE A 116 19.96 -6.80 -5.01
CA ILE A 116 21.13 -6.97 -4.15
C ILE A 116 22.42 -6.42 -4.78
N SER A 117 22.39 -6.10 -6.08
CA SER A 117 23.54 -5.48 -6.73
C SER A 117 23.55 -3.97 -6.45
N TRP A 118 24.71 -3.41 -6.14
CA TRP A 118 24.86 -2.00 -5.76
C TRP A 118 24.26 -1.02 -6.77
N ASN A 119 24.33 -1.34 -8.07
CA ASN A 119 23.77 -0.53 -9.15
C ASN A 119 22.25 -0.64 -9.33
N GLU A 120 21.61 -1.56 -8.64
CA GLU A 120 20.13 -1.73 -8.63
C GLU A 120 19.47 -1.14 -7.40
N ILE A 121 20.28 -0.69 -6.42
CA ILE A 121 19.84 -0.03 -5.19
C ILE A 121 20.46 1.38 -5.14
N PRO A 122 19.89 2.35 -4.40
CA PRO A 122 20.31 3.74 -4.46
C PRO A 122 21.62 4.01 -3.74
N LEU A 123 22.68 3.33 -4.16
CA LEU A 123 24.04 3.56 -3.68
C LEU A 123 24.81 4.43 -4.70
N SER A 124 25.65 5.33 -4.20
CA SER A 124 26.41 6.27 -5.03
C SER A 124 27.70 5.68 -5.62
N LYS A 125 28.11 4.50 -5.16
CA LYS A 125 29.34 3.83 -5.62
C LYS A 125 29.28 2.34 -5.41
N ASP A 126 30.16 1.61 -6.09
CA ASP A 126 30.34 0.18 -5.95
C ASP A 126 30.80 -0.20 -4.54
N VAL A 127 29.97 -1.00 -3.86
CA VAL A 127 30.29 -1.57 -2.55
C VAL A 127 29.74 -3.00 -2.49
N SER A 128 30.38 -3.85 -1.72
CA SER A 128 29.82 -5.18 -1.42
C SER A 128 28.54 -5.00 -0.60
N THR A 129 27.46 -5.62 -1.05
CA THR A 129 26.14 -5.59 -0.42
C THR A 129 25.76 -6.91 0.22
N LEU A 130 26.67 -7.88 0.21
CA LEU A 130 26.55 -9.23 0.82
C LEU A 130 27.78 -9.52 1.68
#